data_1e54edcb631bd1aa49edb8b8a36f191d
#
_entry.id   1e54edcb631bd1aa49edb8b8a36f191d
#
_cell.length_a   1.000
_cell.length_b   1.000
_cell.length_c   1.000
_cell.angle_alpha   90.00
_cell.angle_beta   90.00
_cell.angle_gamma   90.00
#
_symmetry.space_group_name_H-M   'P 1'
#
loop_
_entity.id
_entity.type
_entity.pdbx_description
1 polymer ?
#
loop_
_entity_poly.entity_id
_entity_poly.type
_entity_poly.pdbx_seq_one_letter_code
_entity_poly.pdbx_strand_id
1 'polypeptide(L)'
;LSTPLTERVFKYKNYHNLGILLNMKTVLDLHIHSKYARACSPQLTLANIDKTCRDKGIGIVATGDFTYPAWFSSIEKELEEIGDSGLYRLKKAEDNTVKFILSTELSLIYKDGGKARRVHIMVTAPNLKAARELNNFLDKHYNIRSDGRPILGMSCPKLVELCLSIHPNFLIYPAHIWTPWFAMFGSKSGFDTVEECFHEQTEHIYAYETGLSSDPLMNWRLSQLDHLTLLSSSDAHSLPNLAREANVFDLSEEPSYLEIYEIIKTKNTKKILYTIEFWPEEGMYHYDGHRACNISF
;
A
#
# COMPACT_ATOMS: atom_id res chain seq x y z
N LEU A 1 -28.65 -34.55 -40.13
CA LEU A 1 -28.79 -35.31 -38.88
C LEU A 1 -27.89 -34.69 -37.85
N SER A 2 -28.52 -33.90 -36.96
CA SER A 2 -27.95 -33.14 -35.87
C SER A 2 -27.76 -34.02 -34.65
N THR A 3 -26.57 -34.03 -34.06
CA THR A 3 -26.31 -34.61 -32.73
C THR A 3 -26.23 -33.49 -31.70
N PRO A 4 -26.87 -33.59 -30.54
CA PRO A 4 -26.91 -32.51 -29.57
C PRO A 4 -25.63 -32.47 -28.72
N LEU A 5 -25.22 -31.25 -28.39
CA LEU A 5 -24.18 -30.94 -27.40
C LEU A 5 -24.63 -31.41 -26.01
N THR A 6 -24.04 -32.47 -25.49
CA THR A 6 -24.21 -32.92 -24.12
C THR A 6 -23.36 -32.10 -23.19
N GLU A 7 -24.01 -31.50 -22.20
CA GLU A 7 -23.43 -30.81 -21.04
C GLU A 7 -22.32 -31.61 -20.37
N ARG A 8 -21.10 -31.09 -20.37
CA ARG A 8 -20.03 -31.59 -19.50
C ARG A 8 -20.20 -30.95 -18.13
N VAL A 9 -20.92 -31.64 -17.25
CA VAL A 9 -20.93 -31.34 -15.83
C VAL A 9 -19.56 -31.74 -15.27
N PHE A 10 -18.74 -30.76 -14.91
CA PHE A 10 -17.53 -31.00 -14.12
C PHE A 10 -17.95 -31.40 -12.72
N LYS A 11 -17.89 -32.70 -12.38
CA LYS A 11 -17.96 -33.17 -10.99
C LYS A 11 -16.67 -32.75 -10.29
N TYR A 12 -16.76 -31.79 -9.37
CA TYR A 12 -15.71 -31.55 -8.38
C TYR A 12 -15.55 -32.82 -7.53
N LYS A 13 -14.48 -33.58 -7.71
CA LYS A 13 -14.05 -34.60 -6.76
C LYS A 13 -13.48 -33.90 -5.54
N ASN A 14 -14.06 -34.18 -4.38
CA ASN A 14 -13.50 -33.80 -3.09
C ASN A 14 -12.08 -34.37 -2.95
N TYR A 15 -11.07 -33.51 -3.04
CA TYR A 15 -9.69 -33.83 -2.67
C TYR A 15 -9.47 -33.49 -1.18
N HIS A 16 -10.19 -34.17 -0.30
CA HIS A 16 -9.80 -34.26 1.11
C HIS A 16 -8.81 -35.42 1.25
N ASN A 17 -7.54 -35.06 1.54
CA ASN A 17 -6.39 -35.88 1.90
C ASN A 17 -5.26 -36.01 0.86
N LEU A 18 -4.71 -34.87 0.48
CA LEU A 18 -3.28 -34.73 0.18
C LEU A 18 -2.87 -33.40 0.75
N GLY A 19 -1.95 -33.36 1.71
CA GLY A 19 -1.41 -32.15 2.34
C GLY A 19 -0.57 -31.31 1.37
N ILE A 20 -1.17 -30.94 0.25
CA ILE A 20 -0.71 -29.88 -0.61
C ILE A 20 -1.39 -28.64 -0.04
N LEU A 21 -0.64 -27.82 0.69
CA LEU A 21 -1.00 -26.45 1.00
C LEU A 21 -1.32 -25.78 -0.35
N LEU A 22 -2.59 -25.66 -0.68
CA LEU A 22 -3.05 -24.86 -1.81
C LEU A 22 -2.82 -23.41 -1.41
N ASN A 23 -1.66 -22.91 -1.74
CA ASN A 23 -1.37 -21.48 -1.60
C ASN A 23 -2.35 -20.71 -2.46
N MET A 24 -2.96 -19.67 -1.88
CA MET A 24 -3.99 -18.90 -2.57
C MET A 24 -3.37 -17.61 -3.15
N LYS A 25 -3.51 -17.47 -4.48
CA LYS A 25 -3.19 -16.20 -5.15
C LYS A 25 -4.12 -15.12 -4.63
N THR A 26 -3.55 -14.17 -3.91
CA THR A 26 -4.30 -13.08 -3.29
C THR A 26 -3.89 -11.76 -3.93
N VAL A 27 -4.86 -10.97 -4.35
CA VAL A 27 -4.64 -9.59 -4.82
C VAL A 27 -4.61 -8.67 -3.61
N LEU A 28 -3.53 -7.86 -3.50
CA LEU A 28 -3.30 -6.90 -2.43
C LEU A 28 -3.19 -5.49 -2.99
N ASP A 29 -4.00 -4.57 -2.47
CA ASP A 29 -3.86 -3.12 -2.69
C ASP A 29 -3.45 -2.47 -1.37
N LEU A 30 -2.17 -2.12 -1.24
CA LEU A 30 -1.55 -1.72 0.03
C LEU A 30 -1.53 -0.20 0.24
N HIS A 31 -1.98 0.58 -0.75
CA HIS A 31 -2.02 2.04 -0.68
C HIS A 31 -3.33 2.57 -1.27
N ILE A 32 -4.23 2.96 -0.39
CA ILE A 32 -5.46 3.67 -0.70
C ILE A 32 -5.67 4.80 0.30
N HIS A 33 -6.64 5.65 0.02
CA HIS A 33 -7.09 6.71 0.93
C HIS A 33 -8.51 6.50 1.45
N SER A 34 -8.83 7.20 2.53
CA SER A 34 -10.18 7.29 3.07
C SER A 34 -10.90 8.55 2.58
N LYS A 35 -12.18 8.65 2.91
CA LYS A 35 -12.99 9.85 2.67
C LYS A 35 -12.46 11.13 3.37
N TYR A 36 -11.48 11.01 4.24
CA TYR A 36 -10.92 12.13 5.00
C TYR A 36 -9.66 12.71 4.38
N ALA A 37 -9.06 12.04 3.40
CA ALA A 37 -7.93 12.60 2.68
C ALA A 37 -8.38 13.59 1.61
N ARG A 38 -7.53 14.58 1.34
CA ARG A 38 -7.80 15.63 0.35
C ARG A 38 -8.02 15.03 -1.04
N ALA A 39 -8.98 15.57 -1.76
CA ALA A 39 -9.38 15.16 -3.10
C ALA A 39 -9.96 13.73 -3.19
N CYS A 40 -10.31 13.12 -2.06
CA CYS A 40 -10.92 11.80 -2.02
C CYS A 40 -12.45 11.85 -2.06
N SER A 41 -13.02 10.78 -2.62
CA SER A 41 -14.45 10.58 -2.66
C SER A 41 -15.04 10.35 -1.26
N PRO A 42 -16.15 11.01 -0.87
CA PRO A 42 -16.83 10.73 0.38
C PRO A 42 -17.40 9.29 0.46
N GLN A 43 -17.42 8.57 -0.66
CA GLN A 43 -17.83 7.16 -0.73
C GLN A 43 -16.78 6.19 -0.23
N LEU A 44 -15.53 6.61 0.02
CA LEU A 44 -14.47 5.78 0.58
C LEU A 44 -14.70 5.52 2.08
N THR A 45 -15.72 4.73 2.38
CA THR A 45 -16.06 4.19 3.70
C THR A 45 -15.63 2.72 3.77
N LEU A 46 -15.37 2.18 4.97
CA LEU A 46 -14.95 0.78 5.13
C LEU A 46 -15.93 -0.20 4.48
N ALA A 47 -17.24 0.03 4.62
CA ALA A 47 -18.26 -0.82 4.03
C ALA A 47 -18.26 -0.77 2.49
N ASN A 48 -18.07 0.41 1.88
CA ASN A 48 -18.02 0.53 0.43
C ASN A 48 -16.72 0.00 -0.16
N ILE A 49 -15.60 0.18 0.56
CA ILE A 49 -14.29 -0.40 0.20
C ILE A 49 -14.42 -1.92 0.19
N ASP A 50 -14.92 -2.52 1.27
CA ASP A 50 -15.16 -3.96 1.38
C ASP A 50 -16.01 -4.49 0.22
N LYS A 51 -17.18 -3.87 -0.02
CA LYS A 51 -18.06 -4.24 -1.14
C LYS A 51 -17.31 -4.17 -2.49
N THR A 52 -16.61 -3.08 -2.76
CA THR A 52 -15.90 -2.91 -4.03
C THR A 52 -14.76 -3.92 -4.18
N CYS A 53 -14.07 -4.25 -3.09
CA CYS A 53 -13.02 -5.26 -3.09
C CYS A 53 -13.59 -6.65 -3.42
N ARG A 54 -14.74 -7.03 -2.87
CA ARG A 54 -15.44 -8.27 -3.25
C ARG A 54 -15.80 -8.28 -4.73
N ASP A 55 -16.42 -7.21 -5.20
CA ASP A 55 -16.84 -7.10 -6.62
C ASP A 55 -15.63 -7.23 -7.58
N LYS A 56 -14.43 -6.81 -7.16
CA LYS A 56 -13.20 -6.83 -7.95
C LYS A 56 -12.27 -8.03 -7.69
N GLY A 57 -12.55 -8.86 -6.69
CA GLY A 57 -11.69 -9.98 -6.32
C GLY A 57 -10.41 -9.58 -5.57
N ILE A 58 -10.43 -8.45 -4.85
CA ILE A 58 -9.33 -8.00 -4.01
C ILE A 58 -9.43 -8.69 -2.65
N GLY A 59 -8.43 -9.48 -2.29
CA GLY A 59 -8.46 -10.25 -1.04
C GLY A 59 -7.93 -9.48 0.17
N ILE A 60 -6.95 -8.59 -0.04
CA ILE A 60 -6.39 -7.75 1.04
C ILE A 60 -6.32 -6.30 0.56
N VAL A 61 -6.83 -5.38 1.37
CA VAL A 61 -6.84 -3.95 1.07
C VAL A 61 -6.36 -3.15 2.27
N ALA A 62 -5.61 -2.08 2.00
CA ALA A 62 -5.20 -1.11 3.00
C ALA A 62 -6.42 -0.40 3.62
N THR A 63 -6.34 -0.02 4.90
CA THR A 63 -7.35 0.89 5.48
C THR A 63 -7.20 2.30 4.96
N GLY A 64 -5.96 2.69 4.62
CA GLY A 64 -5.59 4.08 4.42
C GLY A 64 -5.73 4.92 5.69
N ASP A 65 -5.05 6.02 5.75
CA ASP A 65 -5.25 7.18 6.63
C ASP A 65 -5.51 6.87 8.12
N PHE A 66 -4.97 5.76 8.68
CA PHE A 66 -5.25 5.40 10.07
C PHE A 66 -4.78 6.47 11.08
N THR A 67 -3.94 7.40 10.66
CA THR A 67 -3.51 8.52 11.51
C THR A 67 -4.60 9.58 11.72
N TYR A 68 -5.62 9.64 10.85
CA TYR A 68 -6.71 10.60 11.02
C TYR A 68 -7.68 10.13 12.13
N PRO A 69 -7.87 10.91 13.23
CA PRO A 69 -8.56 10.42 14.43
C PRO A 69 -9.97 9.91 14.18
N ALA A 70 -10.77 10.59 13.35
CA ALA A 70 -12.14 10.16 13.07
C ALA A 70 -12.18 8.87 12.24
N TRP A 71 -11.20 8.68 11.33
CA TRP A 71 -11.08 7.44 10.56
C TRP A 71 -10.59 6.28 11.43
N PHE A 72 -9.59 6.52 12.27
CA PHE A 72 -9.11 5.52 13.23
C PHE A 72 -10.21 5.03 14.16
N SER A 73 -11.06 5.95 14.65
CA SER A 73 -12.25 5.59 15.44
C SER A 73 -13.24 4.71 14.63
N SER A 74 -13.41 4.98 13.31
CA SER A 74 -14.21 4.11 12.45
C SER A 74 -13.59 2.73 12.30
N ILE A 75 -12.28 2.65 12.09
CA ILE A 75 -11.52 1.39 12.02
C ILE A 75 -11.77 0.54 13.29
N GLU A 76 -11.56 1.12 14.47
CA GLU A 76 -11.77 0.42 15.75
C GLU A 76 -13.22 -0.05 15.96
N LYS A 77 -14.19 0.76 15.52
CA LYS A 77 -15.61 0.48 15.70
C LYS A 77 -16.12 -0.56 14.71
N GLU A 78 -15.71 -0.47 13.45
CA GLU A 78 -16.32 -1.20 12.33
C GLU A 78 -15.55 -2.46 11.94
N LEU A 79 -14.24 -2.52 12.22
CA LEU A 79 -13.40 -3.69 11.95
C LEU A 79 -13.20 -4.52 13.20
N GLU A 80 -12.97 -5.81 13.01
CA GLU A 80 -12.50 -6.76 14.02
C GLU A 80 -11.29 -7.53 13.51
N GLU A 81 -10.36 -7.83 14.41
CA GLU A 81 -9.17 -8.60 14.07
C GLU A 81 -9.53 -10.07 13.81
N ILE A 82 -8.91 -10.68 12.82
CA ILE A 82 -9.09 -12.10 12.48
C ILE A 82 -8.09 -12.92 13.32
N GLY A 83 -8.54 -13.46 14.43
CA GLY A 83 -7.62 -14.10 15.37
C GLY A 83 -6.57 -13.12 15.88
N ASP A 84 -5.29 -13.53 15.89
CA ASP A 84 -4.13 -12.68 16.22
C ASP A 84 -3.29 -12.42 14.97
N SER A 85 -3.94 -12.30 13.79
CA SER A 85 -3.25 -12.23 12.51
C SER A 85 -2.69 -10.85 12.16
N GLY A 86 -3.14 -9.77 12.83
CA GLY A 86 -2.86 -8.39 12.42
C GLY A 86 -3.61 -7.95 11.16
N LEU A 87 -4.51 -8.80 10.64
CA LEU A 87 -5.46 -8.47 9.58
C LEU A 87 -6.86 -8.36 10.17
N TYR A 88 -7.68 -7.54 9.53
CA TYR A 88 -9.00 -7.17 10.03
C TYR A 88 -10.07 -7.48 8.99
N ARG A 89 -11.29 -7.66 9.42
CA ARG A 89 -12.47 -7.75 8.56
C ARG A 89 -13.56 -6.82 9.04
N LEU A 90 -14.47 -6.48 8.16
CA LEU A 90 -15.65 -5.69 8.51
C LEU A 90 -16.60 -6.56 9.38
N LYS A 91 -16.94 -6.10 10.59
CA LYS A 91 -17.84 -6.81 11.53
C LYS A 91 -19.19 -7.21 10.94
N LYS A 92 -19.67 -6.46 9.94
CA LYS A 92 -20.95 -6.67 9.27
C LYS A 92 -20.76 -6.95 7.78
N ALA A 93 -19.66 -7.62 7.39
CA ALA A 93 -19.48 -8.06 6.02
C ALA A 93 -20.49 -9.13 5.61
N GLU A 94 -20.79 -9.20 4.31
CA GLU A 94 -21.61 -10.28 3.75
C GLU A 94 -20.90 -11.62 3.79
N ASP A 95 -19.58 -11.60 3.67
CA ASP A 95 -18.68 -12.75 3.76
C ASP A 95 -17.33 -12.34 4.37
N ASN A 96 -16.39 -13.28 4.47
CA ASN A 96 -15.07 -13.06 5.06
C ASN A 96 -13.95 -13.04 3.99
N THR A 97 -14.25 -12.73 2.75
CA THR A 97 -13.27 -12.79 1.65
C THR A 97 -12.29 -11.62 1.66
N VAL A 98 -12.74 -10.43 2.09
CA VAL A 98 -11.91 -9.22 2.13
C VAL A 98 -11.30 -9.04 3.52
N LYS A 99 -9.98 -8.81 3.54
CA LYS A 99 -9.23 -8.48 4.75
C LYS A 99 -8.62 -7.09 4.62
N PHE A 100 -8.61 -6.36 5.73
CA PHE A 100 -7.99 -5.05 5.82
C PHE A 100 -6.63 -5.15 6.51
N ILE A 101 -5.64 -4.39 5.99
CA ILE A 101 -4.34 -4.18 6.62
C ILE A 101 -4.23 -2.71 7.03
N LEU A 102 -3.75 -2.45 8.25
CA LEU A 102 -3.66 -1.07 8.77
C LEU A 102 -2.56 -0.31 8.06
N SER A 103 -2.89 0.75 7.32
CA SER A 103 -1.93 1.59 6.63
C SER A 103 -2.28 3.07 6.70
N THR A 104 -1.29 3.90 6.47
CA THR A 104 -1.41 5.35 6.29
C THR A 104 -0.30 5.87 5.40
N GLU A 105 -0.58 6.88 4.59
CA GLU A 105 0.43 7.68 3.92
C GLU A 105 0.72 8.94 4.72
N LEU A 106 1.99 9.27 4.92
CA LEU A 106 2.44 10.46 5.62
C LEU A 106 3.21 11.37 4.67
N SER A 107 2.85 12.65 4.66
CA SER A 107 3.52 13.68 3.86
C SER A 107 4.62 14.35 4.69
N LEU A 108 5.89 14.04 4.42
CA LEU A 108 7.02 14.59 5.16
C LEU A 108 7.57 15.81 4.46
N ILE A 109 7.65 16.95 5.16
CA ILE A 109 8.24 18.19 4.64
C ILE A 109 9.28 18.69 5.64
N TYR A 110 10.55 18.67 5.24
CA TYR A 110 11.66 19.07 6.10
C TYR A 110 12.84 19.62 5.30
N LYS A 111 13.86 20.08 5.98
CA LYS A 111 15.12 20.53 5.34
C LYS A 111 16.18 19.45 5.52
N ASP A 112 16.87 19.12 4.43
CA ASP A 112 18.00 18.21 4.43
C ASP A 112 18.99 18.60 3.32
N GLY A 113 20.29 18.59 3.64
CA GLY A 113 21.34 19.04 2.72
C GLY A 113 21.16 20.48 2.21
N GLY A 114 20.53 21.35 3.01
CA GLY A 114 20.22 22.73 2.63
C GLY A 114 19.01 22.88 1.68
N LYS A 115 18.37 21.80 1.26
CA LYS A 115 17.21 21.77 0.37
C LYS A 115 15.92 21.47 1.14
N ALA A 116 14.78 21.99 0.65
CA ALA A 116 13.47 21.57 1.15
C ALA A 116 13.09 20.24 0.51
N ARG A 117 12.95 19.20 1.34
CA ARG A 117 12.56 17.85 0.94
C ARG A 117 11.07 17.64 1.17
N ARG A 118 10.43 16.95 0.24
CA ARG A 118 9.01 16.55 0.32
C ARG A 118 8.90 15.12 -0.16
N VAL A 119 8.52 14.22 0.75
CA VAL A 119 8.42 12.79 0.44
C VAL A 119 7.14 12.24 1.07
N HIS A 120 6.44 11.39 0.35
CA HIS A 120 5.36 10.58 0.87
C HIS A 120 5.90 9.22 1.30
N ILE A 121 5.55 8.82 2.51
CA ILE A 121 5.98 7.56 3.09
C ILE A 121 4.76 6.75 3.52
N MET A 122 4.70 5.51 3.05
CA MET A 122 3.75 4.54 3.53
C MET A 122 4.20 3.94 4.85
N VAL A 123 3.27 3.81 5.76
CA VAL A 123 3.46 3.16 7.06
C VAL A 123 2.34 2.14 7.24
N THR A 124 2.71 0.87 7.37
CA THR A 124 1.77 -0.22 7.64
C THR A 124 2.02 -0.76 9.04
N ALA A 125 1.00 -0.75 9.87
CA ALA A 125 1.11 -1.12 11.28
C ALA A 125 0.77 -2.60 11.51
N PRO A 126 1.51 -3.31 12.39
CA PRO A 126 1.29 -4.74 12.65
C PRO A 126 -0.02 -5.03 13.39
N ASN A 127 -0.55 -4.07 14.14
CA ASN A 127 -1.81 -4.21 14.87
C ASN A 127 -2.34 -2.85 15.33
N LEU A 128 -3.59 -2.82 15.82
CA LEU A 128 -4.24 -1.60 16.32
C LEU A 128 -3.50 -0.94 17.50
N LYS A 129 -2.83 -1.73 18.34
CA LYS A 129 -2.07 -1.18 19.48
C LYS A 129 -0.91 -0.33 18.97
N ALA A 130 -0.10 -0.87 18.06
CA ALA A 130 1.03 -0.15 17.48
C ALA A 130 0.57 1.10 16.69
N ALA A 131 -0.51 0.99 15.90
CA ALA A 131 -1.10 2.12 15.19
C ALA A 131 -1.57 3.21 16.16
N ARG A 132 -2.21 2.85 17.27
CA ARG A 132 -2.66 3.79 18.29
C ARG A 132 -1.49 4.49 19.01
N GLU A 133 -0.42 3.77 19.31
CA GLU A 133 0.78 4.36 19.94
C GLU A 133 1.43 5.38 19.00
N LEU A 134 1.53 5.07 17.70
CA LEU A 134 2.01 6.01 16.68
C LEU A 134 1.10 7.25 16.61
N ASN A 135 -0.23 7.05 16.54
CA ASN A 135 -1.21 8.14 16.51
C ASN A 135 -1.11 9.05 17.74
N ASN A 136 -0.96 8.48 18.92
CA ASN A 136 -0.81 9.24 20.17
C ASN A 136 0.45 10.11 20.15
N PHE A 137 1.56 9.60 19.64
CA PHE A 137 2.77 10.38 19.49
C PHE A 137 2.58 11.51 18.47
N LEU A 138 2.04 11.17 17.29
CA LEU A 138 1.86 12.14 16.22
C LEU A 138 0.85 13.25 16.60
N ASP A 139 -0.28 12.91 17.22
CA ASP A 139 -1.30 13.89 17.63
C ASP A 139 -0.77 14.87 18.68
N LYS A 140 0.19 14.44 19.50
CA LYS A 140 0.84 15.30 20.51
C LYS A 140 1.81 16.31 19.90
N HIS A 141 2.45 15.98 18.77
CA HIS A 141 3.56 16.75 18.23
C HIS A 141 3.25 17.40 16.87
N TYR A 142 2.21 16.92 16.17
CA TYR A 142 1.85 17.35 14.81
C TYR A 142 0.34 17.49 14.65
N ASN A 143 -0.09 18.24 13.65
CA ASN A 143 -1.50 18.36 13.33
C ASN A 143 -1.93 17.22 12.36
N ILE A 144 -2.33 16.07 12.93
CA ILE A 144 -2.87 14.95 12.17
C ILE A 144 -4.40 15.03 11.92
N ARG A 145 -5.02 16.15 12.33
CA ARG A 145 -6.48 16.34 12.26
C ARG A 145 -6.91 17.16 11.04
N SER A 146 -5.96 17.64 10.26
CA SER A 146 -6.24 18.51 9.09
C SER A 146 -6.56 17.74 7.82
N ASP A 147 -6.03 16.51 7.67
CA ASP A 147 -6.13 15.71 6.46
C ASP A 147 -5.90 14.23 6.78
N GLY A 148 -6.52 13.30 6.02
CA GLY A 148 -6.24 11.87 6.11
C GLY A 148 -4.76 11.54 5.89
N ARG A 149 -4.11 12.29 5.00
CA ARG A 149 -2.66 12.28 4.76
C ARG A 149 -2.01 13.53 5.37
N PRO A 150 -1.66 13.52 6.65
CA PRO A 150 -1.17 14.71 7.34
C PRO A 150 0.23 15.10 6.88
N ILE A 151 0.51 16.41 6.90
CA ILE A 151 1.83 16.96 6.66
C ILE A 151 2.58 17.03 7.97
N LEU A 152 3.74 16.37 8.02
CA LEU A 152 4.61 16.33 9.20
C LEU A 152 5.94 17.05 8.92
N GLY A 153 6.36 17.91 9.82
CA GLY A 153 7.70 18.52 9.83
C GLY A 153 8.76 17.57 10.38
N MET A 154 8.79 16.32 9.91
CA MET A 154 9.65 15.24 10.38
C MET A 154 10.48 14.72 9.20
N SER A 155 11.75 14.33 9.44
CA SER A 155 12.58 13.69 8.42
C SER A 155 12.22 12.22 8.25
N CYS A 156 12.53 11.64 7.07
CA CYS A 156 12.30 10.22 6.81
C CYS A 156 13.02 9.30 7.84
N PRO A 157 14.32 9.49 8.16
CA PRO A 157 14.99 8.67 9.18
C PRO A 157 14.29 8.71 10.54
N LYS A 158 13.87 9.91 10.97
CA LYS A 158 13.18 10.07 12.25
C LYS A 158 11.83 9.38 12.30
N LEU A 159 11.09 9.32 11.20
CA LEU A 159 9.85 8.54 11.12
C LEU A 159 10.13 7.05 11.28
N VAL A 160 11.15 6.53 10.59
CA VAL A 160 11.54 5.12 10.70
C VAL A 160 11.93 4.78 12.14
N GLU A 161 12.82 5.57 12.75
CA GLU A 161 13.23 5.41 14.15
C GLU A 161 12.03 5.40 15.10
N LEU A 162 11.09 6.34 14.93
CA LEU A 162 9.87 6.42 15.74
C LEU A 162 9.03 5.14 15.60
N CYS A 163 8.74 4.71 14.39
CA CYS A 163 7.94 3.51 14.15
C CYS A 163 8.60 2.27 14.76
N LEU A 164 9.90 2.08 14.54
CA LEU A 164 10.65 0.93 15.07
C LEU A 164 10.77 0.96 16.59
N SER A 165 10.81 2.13 17.21
CA SER A 165 10.79 2.27 18.68
C SER A 165 9.46 1.82 19.30
N ILE A 166 8.36 1.89 18.55
CA ILE A 166 7.03 1.44 18.98
C ILE A 166 6.89 -0.06 18.75
N HIS A 167 7.20 -0.53 17.52
CA HIS A 167 7.11 -1.95 17.17
C HIS A 167 8.08 -2.30 16.03
N PRO A 168 8.90 -3.38 16.16
CA PRO A 168 9.92 -3.70 15.16
C PRO A 168 9.37 -4.13 13.79
N ASN A 169 8.11 -4.50 13.72
CA ASN A 169 7.48 -4.98 12.48
C ASN A 169 6.60 -3.91 11.79
N PHE A 170 6.81 -2.63 12.05
CA PHE A 170 6.26 -1.63 11.12
C PHE A 170 6.88 -1.82 9.74
N LEU A 171 6.06 -1.87 8.70
CA LEU A 171 6.55 -1.83 7.32
C LEU A 171 6.48 -0.39 6.83
N ILE A 172 7.65 0.14 6.45
CA ILE A 172 7.83 1.54 6.06
C ILE A 172 8.49 1.55 4.70
N TYR A 173 7.92 2.29 3.74
CA TYR A 173 8.48 2.40 2.41
C TYR A 173 8.04 3.69 1.72
N PRO A 174 8.87 4.24 0.79
CA PRO A 174 8.51 5.42 0.01
C PRO A 174 7.39 5.10 -0.98
N ALA A 175 6.36 5.95 -0.99
CA ALA A 175 5.25 5.90 -1.93
C ALA A 175 5.65 6.45 -3.31
N HIS A 176 5.05 5.93 -4.38
CA HIS A 176 5.11 6.43 -5.78
C HIS A 176 6.40 7.21 -6.09
N ILE A 177 7.55 6.54 -6.04
CA ILE A 177 8.90 7.15 -5.93
C ILE A 177 9.30 8.11 -7.06
N TRP A 178 8.54 8.19 -8.17
CA TRP A 178 8.89 8.96 -9.37
C TRP A 178 8.03 10.21 -9.61
N THR A 179 7.04 10.49 -8.78
CA THR A 179 6.28 11.74 -8.96
C THR A 179 7.20 12.96 -8.74
N PRO A 180 7.06 14.06 -9.50
CA PRO A 180 7.97 15.22 -9.40
C PRO A 180 8.01 15.84 -8.01
N TRP A 181 6.88 15.81 -7.30
CA TRP A 181 6.70 16.31 -5.94
C TRP A 181 6.33 15.17 -5.00
N PHE A 182 6.76 15.25 -3.76
CA PHE A 182 6.43 14.32 -2.71
C PHE A 182 6.85 12.86 -2.99
N ALA A 183 7.94 12.67 -3.70
CA ALA A 183 8.49 11.36 -3.99
C ALA A 183 9.98 11.28 -3.66
N MET A 184 10.45 10.06 -3.33
CA MET A 184 11.85 9.84 -2.96
C MET A 184 12.80 10.30 -4.09
N PHE A 185 12.51 9.96 -5.34
CA PHE A 185 13.29 10.40 -6.52
C PHE A 185 12.65 11.55 -7.28
N GLY A 186 11.76 12.30 -6.61
CA GLY A 186 11.06 13.43 -7.22
C GLY A 186 12.00 14.56 -7.65
N SER A 187 11.97 14.91 -8.93
CA SER A 187 12.85 15.92 -9.55
C SER A 187 12.79 17.32 -8.89
N LYS A 188 11.72 17.61 -8.16
CA LYS A 188 11.51 18.93 -7.52
C LYS A 188 11.89 18.98 -6.05
N SER A 189 11.82 17.84 -5.34
CA SER A 189 12.01 17.84 -3.89
C SER A 189 12.52 16.54 -3.32
N GLY A 190 12.91 15.59 -4.17
CA GLY A 190 13.42 14.29 -3.78
C GLY A 190 14.93 14.25 -3.54
N PHE A 191 15.45 13.06 -3.56
CA PHE A 191 16.85 12.69 -3.35
C PHE A 191 17.37 11.96 -4.58
N ASP A 192 18.69 11.73 -4.65
CA ASP A 192 19.30 10.98 -5.73
C ASP A 192 19.52 9.51 -5.37
N THR A 193 19.57 9.17 -4.06
CA THR A 193 19.71 7.79 -3.58
C THR A 193 18.78 7.47 -2.40
N VAL A 194 18.58 6.18 -2.15
CA VAL A 194 17.81 5.68 -1.00
C VAL A 194 18.52 6.07 0.30
N GLU A 195 19.84 5.97 0.32
CA GLU A 195 20.71 6.31 1.46
C GLU A 195 20.62 7.79 1.82
N GLU A 196 20.56 8.67 0.84
CA GLU A 196 20.35 10.11 1.10
C GLU A 196 18.99 10.41 1.73
N CYS A 197 17.97 9.62 1.42
CA CYS A 197 16.63 9.81 1.97
C CYS A 197 16.50 9.28 3.39
N PHE A 198 17.10 8.11 3.68
CA PHE A 198 16.88 7.39 4.92
C PHE A 198 18.10 7.33 5.85
N HIS A 199 19.28 7.79 5.40
CA HIS A 199 20.53 7.80 6.17
C HIS A 199 20.81 6.44 6.81
N GLU A 200 21.10 6.42 8.11
CA GLU A 200 21.35 5.22 8.91
C GLU A 200 20.14 4.26 9.00
N GLN A 201 18.95 4.72 8.65
CA GLN A 201 17.73 3.90 8.68
C GLN A 201 17.49 3.14 7.36
N THR A 202 18.37 3.27 6.37
CA THR A 202 18.24 2.62 5.05
C THR A 202 18.09 1.11 5.15
N GLU A 203 18.78 0.45 6.08
CA GLU A 203 18.70 -0.99 6.31
C GLU A 203 17.29 -1.50 6.74
N HIS A 204 16.43 -0.59 7.19
CA HIS A 204 15.05 -0.87 7.61
C HIS A 204 14.02 -0.61 6.51
N ILE A 205 14.44 -0.18 5.33
CA ILE A 205 13.58 0.02 4.17
C ILE A 205 13.66 -1.22 3.29
N TYR A 206 12.55 -1.94 3.20
CA TYR A 206 12.49 -3.24 2.51
C TYR A 206 11.79 -3.20 1.17
N ALA A 207 11.06 -2.11 0.89
CA ALA A 207 10.25 -1.97 -0.31
C ALA A 207 10.21 -0.53 -0.82
N TYR A 208 9.69 -0.37 -2.02
CA TYR A 208 9.32 0.91 -2.62
C TYR A 208 8.10 0.71 -3.52
N GLU A 209 7.41 1.79 -3.84
CA GLU A 209 6.23 1.77 -4.69
C GLU A 209 6.50 2.45 -6.03
N THR A 210 6.09 1.78 -7.14
CA THR A 210 6.26 2.29 -8.51
C THR A 210 5.51 3.60 -8.74
N GLY A 211 4.22 3.61 -8.39
CA GLY A 211 3.28 4.67 -8.77
C GLY A 211 2.89 4.60 -10.24
N LEU A 212 1.81 5.30 -10.60
CA LEU A 212 1.09 5.18 -11.88
C LEU A 212 1.89 5.57 -13.13
N SER A 213 3.01 6.25 -13.00
CA SER A 213 3.80 6.76 -14.14
C SER A 213 5.07 5.96 -14.42
N SER A 214 5.24 4.83 -13.76
CA SER A 214 6.36 3.90 -13.98
C SER A 214 5.94 2.45 -13.79
N ASP A 215 6.58 1.55 -14.49
CA ASP A 215 6.38 0.10 -14.42
C ASP A 215 7.64 -0.62 -13.84
N PRO A 216 7.57 -1.92 -13.58
CA PRO A 216 8.72 -2.68 -13.10
C PRO A 216 9.95 -2.60 -14.01
N LEU A 217 9.78 -2.63 -15.33
CA LEU A 217 10.90 -2.60 -16.28
C LEU A 217 11.65 -1.25 -16.22
N MET A 218 10.92 -0.15 -16.03
CA MET A 218 11.51 1.17 -15.83
C MET A 218 12.30 1.23 -14.52
N ASN A 219 11.75 0.68 -13.43
CA ASN A 219 12.37 0.67 -12.11
C ASN A 219 13.63 -0.22 -12.06
N TRP A 220 13.64 -1.38 -12.72
CA TRP A 220 14.79 -2.30 -12.76
C TRP A 220 16.01 -1.75 -13.51
N ARG A 221 15.88 -0.61 -14.18
CA ARG A 221 17.04 0.09 -14.75
C ARG A 221 17.92 0.77 -13.70
N LEU A 222 17.44 0.86 -12.45
CA LEU A 222 18.12 1.53 -11.36
C LEU A 222 18.59 0.50 -10.32
N SER A 223 19.86 0.09 -10.41
CA SER A 223 20.41 -1.01 -9.59
C SER A 223 20.37 -0.76 -8.08
N GLN A 224 20.33 0.49 -7.62
CA GLN A 224 20.14 0.78 -6.20
C GLN A 224 18.81 0.29 -5.63
N LEU A 225 17.83 -0.04 -6.46
CA LEU A 225 16.55 -0.63 -6.06
C LEU A 225 16.57 -2.17 -6.06
N ASP A 226 17.62 -2.82 -6.55
CA ASP A 226 17.65 -4.26 -6.74
C ASP A 226 17.52 -5.06 -5.44
N HIS A 227 17.86 -4.50 -4.31
CA HIS A 227 17.74 -5.15 -3.00
C HIS A 227 16.35 -4.95 -2.36
N LEU A 228 15.55 -4.01 -2.84
CA LEU A 228 14.23 -3.69 -2.33
C LEU A 228 13.13 -4.48 -3.04
N THR A 229 12.04 -4.73 -2.35
CA THR A 229 10.82 -5.30 -2.94
C THR A 229 10.06 -4.21 -3.68
N LEU A 230 9.81 -4.44 -4.97
CA LEU A 230 8.94 -3.58 -5.76
C LEU A 230 7.48 -3.88 -5.40
N LEU A 231 6.74 -2.84 -5.05
CA LEU A 231 5.30 -2.86 -4.81
C LEU A 231 4.60 -1.95 -5.81
N SER A 232 3.38 -2.32 -6.15
CA SER A 232 2.48 -1.53 -6.96
C SER A 232 1.16 -1.40 -6.22
N SER A 233 0.65 -0.19 -6.08
CA SER A 233 -0.60 0.06 -5.35
C SER A 233 -1.37 1.20 -5.99
N SER A 234 -2.68 1.22 -5.79
CA SER A 234 -3.57 2.06 -6.57
C SER A 234 -3.50 3.54 -6.24
N ASP A 235 -3.05 3.92 -5.05
CA ASP A 235 -3.21 5.28 -4.51
C ASP A 235 -4.64 5.80 -4.73
N ALA A 236 -5.63 4.95 -4.40
CA ALA A 236 -7.02 5.17 -4.78
C ALA A 236 -7.66 6.29 -3.98
N HIS A 237 -8.12 7.31 -4.69
CA HIS A 237 -8.90 8.43 -4.18
C HIS A 237 -10.42 8.27 -4.42
N SER A 238 -10.83 7.14 -5.01
CA SER A 238 -12.23 6.78 -5.25
C SER A 238 -12.38 5.27 -5.42
N LEU A 239 -13.59 4.74 -5.18
CA LEU A 239 -13.87 3.29 -5.27
C LEU A 239 -13.53 2.68 -6.64
N PRO A 240 -13.84 3.32 -7.79
CA PRO A 240 -13.46 2.76 -9.09
C PRO A 240 -11.97 2.52 -9.28
N ASN A 241 -11.13 3.30 -8.59
CA ASN A 241 -9.67 3.24 -8.72
C ASN A 241 -9.01 2.16 -7.84
N LEU A 242 -9.74 1.51 -6.92
CA LEU A 242 -9.19 0.41 -6.13
C LEU A 242 -8.62 -0.67 -7.03
N ALA A 243 -7.40 -1.10 -6.74
CA ALA A 243 -6.62 -2.09 -7.48
C ALA A 243 -6.45 -1.80 -8.99
N ARG A 244 -6.46 -0.52 -9.41
CA ARG A 244 -5.93 -0.14 -10.74
C ARG A 244 -4.45 -0.45 -10.86
N GLU A 245 -3.74 -0.46 -9.73
CA GLU A 245 -2.45 -1.08 -9.48
C GLU A 245 -2.57 -1.94 -8.22
N ALA A 246 -1.87 -3.09 -8.20
CA ALA A 246 -1.94 -4.02 -7.09
C ALA A 246 -0.79 -5.03 -7.13
N ASN A 247 -0.63 -5.77 -6.05
CA ASN A 247 0.31 -6.87 -5.93
C ASN A 247 -0.45 -8.20 -5.90
N VAL A 248 0.15 -9.27 -6.42
CA VAL A 248 -0.40 -10.61 -6.31
C VAL A 248 0.60 -11.51 -5.61
N PHE A 249 0.21 -11.97 -4.41
CA PHE A 249 1.05 -12.83 -3.57
C PHE A 249 0.45 -14.22 -3.47
N ASP A 250 1.34 -15.19 -3.26
CA ASP A 250 1.01 -16.56 -2.92
C ASP A 250 1.02 -16.69 -1.40
N LEU A 251 -0.15 -16.50 -0.77
CA LEU A 251 -0.32 -16.50 0.68
C LEU A 251 -0.85 -17.84 1.19
N SER A 252 -0.72 -18.07 2.50
CA SER A 252 -1.38 -19.17 3.20
C SER A 252 -2.92 -19.02 3.15
N GLU A 253 -3.65 -20.07 3.48
CA GLU A 253 -5.13 -20.03 3.57
C GLU A 253 -5.61 -19.05 4.65
N GLU A 254 -4.84 -18.95 5.73
CA GLU A 254 -5.07 -17.98 6.81
C GLU A 254 -3.89 -16.99 6.88
N PRO A 255 -3.87 -16.00 5.99
CA PRO A 255 -2.77 -15.05 5.92
C PRO A 255 -2.73 -14.14 7.14
N SER A 256 -1.52 -13.71 7.48
CA SER A 256 -1.28 -12.76 8.56
C SER A 256 -0.49 -11.55 8.07
N TYR A 257 -0.55 -10.46 8.85
CA TYR A 257 0.33 -9.31 8.66
C TYR A 257 1.80 -9.73 8.62
N LEU A 258 2.21 -10.60 9.55
CA LEU A 258 3.60 -11.04 9.64
C LEU A 258 4.04 -11.83 8.40
N GLU A 259 3.17 -12.66 7.82
CA GLU A 259 3.47 -13.35 6.55
C GLU A 259 3.73 -12.34 5.43
N ILE A 260 2.86 -11.32 5.28
CA ILE A 260 3.02 -10.27 4.27
C ILE A 260 4.31 -9.48 4.52
N TYR A 261 4.55 -9.08 5.77
CA TYR A 261 5.75 -8.36 6.18
C TYR A 261 7.02 -9.13 5.82
N GLU A 262 7.11 -10.42 6.16
CA GLU A 262 8.29 -11.25 5.89
C GLU A 262 8.48 -11.51 4.38
N ILE A 263 7.40 -11.70 3.62
CA ILE A 263 7.47 -11.80 2.15
C ILE A 263 8.11 -10.55 1.55
N ILE A 264 7.67 -9.38 1.99
CA ILE A 264 8.18 -8.08 1.50
C ILE A 264 9.61 -7.86 1.99
N LYS A 265 9.87 -8.04 3.28
CA LYS A 265 11.19 -7.82 3.91
C LYS A 265 12.28 -8.68 3.28
N THR A 266 11.98 -9.93 3.02
CA THR A 266 12.96 -10.88 2.46
C THR A 266 12.99 -10.90 0.94
N LYS A 267 12.19 -10.05 0.29
CA LYS A 267 12.02 -10.03 -1.17
C LYS A 267 11.75 -11.44 -1.72
N ASN A 268 10.78 -12.13 -1.14
CA ASN A 268 10.51 -13.52 -1.47
C ASN A 268 9.83 -13.65 -2.86
N THR A 269 10.65 -13.72 -3.90
CA THR A 269 10.20 -13.82 -5.31
C THR A 269 9.42 -15.09 -5.64
N LYS A 270 9.39 -16.09 -4.75
CA LYS A 270 8.54 -17.28 -4.91
C LYS A 270 7.10 -17.01 -4.44
N LYS A 271 6.94 -16.04 -3.55
CA LYS A 271 5.65 -15.65 -2.96
C LYS A 271 5.08 -14.38 -3.59
N ILE A 272 5.92 -13.50 -4.12
CA ILE A 272 5.54 -12.34 -4.92
C ILE A 272 5.41 -12.82 -6.37
N LEU A 273 4.18 -13.00 -6.86
CA LEU A 273 3.94 -13.64 -8.15
C LEU A 273 4.05 -12.64 -9.31
N TYR A 274 3.37 -11.52 -9.19
CA TYR A 274 3.39 -10.42 -10.18
C TYR A 274 2.71 -9.18 -9.59
N THR A 275 2.83 -8.07 -10.29
CA THR A 275 2.08 -6.84 -10.06
C THR A 275 1.03 -6.65 -11.15
N ILE A 276 0.00 -5.89 -10.82
CA ILE A 276 -0.98 -5.36 -11.78
C ILE A 276 -0.61 -3.89 -11.93
N GLU A 277 -0.35 -3.48 -13.16
CA GLU A 277 0.18 -2.16 -13.47
C GLU A 277 -0.80 -1.38 -14.35
N PHE A 278 -0.88 -0.10 -14.09
CA PHE A 278 -1.45 0.90 -14.97
C PHE A 278 -0.48 1.14 -16.14
N TRP A 279 -0.98 1.49 -17.32
CA TRP A 279 -0.10 1.86 -18.42
C TRP A 279 0.66 3.14 -18.06
N PRO A 280 2.00 3.13 -17.94
CA PRO A 280 2.76 4.32 -17.52
C PRO A 280 2.49 5.54 -18.37
N GLU A 281 2.22 5.35 -19.68
CA GLU A 281 1.91 6.39 -20.64
C GLU A 281 0.61 7.14 -20.33
N GLU A 282 -0.31 6.52 -19.60
CA GLU A 282 -1.53 7.16 -19.12
C GLU A 282 -1.31 7.88 -17.77
N GLY A 283 -0.16 7.67 -17.13
CA GLY A 283 0.22 8.33 -15.89
C GLY A 283 0.52 9.81 -16.11
N MET A 284 0.07 10.66 -15.21
CA MET A 284 0.17 12.12 -15.31
C MET A 284 1.62 12.63 -15.52
N TYR A 285 2.62 11.88 -15.06
CA TYR A 285 4.02 12.28 -14.99
C TYR A 285 4.94 11.49 -15.91
N HIS A 286 4.38 10.66 -16.80
CA HIS A 286 5.17 9.84 -17.72
C HIS A 286 5.88 10.69 -18.77
N TYR A 287 5.14 11.59 -19.39
CA TYR A 287 5.66 12.46 -20.43
C TYR A 287 6.24 13.74 -19.83
N ASP A 288 7.43 14.09 -20.31
CA ASP A 288 8.01 15.41 -20.08
C ASP A 288 7.49 16.40 -21.13
N GLY A 289 7.47 17.68 -20.82
CA GLY A 289 6.97 18.65 -21.77
C GLY A 289 6.90 20.08 -21.25
N HIS A 290 6.55 20.99 -22.16
CA HIS A 290 6.35 22.39 -21.86
C HIS A 290 4.98 22.87 -22.34
N ARG A 291 4.07 23.07 -21.41
CA ARG A 291 2.65 23.37 -21.68
C ARG A 291 2.46 24.61 -22.58
N ALA A 292 3.27 25.66 -22.40
CA ALA A 292 3.15 26.88 -23.17
C ALA A 292 3.57 26.71 -24.65
N CYS A 293 4.42 25.70 -24.94
CA CYS A 293 4.86 25.36 -26.30
C CYS A 293 4.06 24.21 -26.90
N ASN A 294 3.14 23.62 -26.13
CA ASN A 294 2.38 22.41 -26.50
C ASN A 294 3.28 21.26 -26.98
N ILE A 295 4.42 21.07 -26.32
CA ILE A 295 5.38 19.99 -26.58
C ILE A 295 5.28 18.97 -25.48
N SER A 296 5.20 17.68 -25.85
CA SER A 296 5.24 16.53 -24.96
C SER A 296 6.17 15.47 -25.57
N PHE A 297 7.03 14.86 -24.76
CA PHE A 297 7.98 13.82 -25.14
C PHE A 297 7.73 12.56 -24.34
#